data_c62816b4fbdbda043edf98984b846bf9
#
_entry.id   c62816b4fbdbda043edf98984b846bf9
#
_cell.length_a   1.000
_cell.length_b   1.000
_cell.length_c   1.000
_cell.angle_alpha   90.00
_cell.angle_beta   90.00
_cell.angle_gamma   90.00
#
_symmetry.space_group_name_H-M   'P 1'
#
loop_
_entity.id
_entity.type
_entity.pdbx_description
1 polymer ?
#
loop_
_entity_poly.entity_id
_entity_poly.type
_entity_poly.pdbx_seq_one_letter_code
_entity_poly.pdbx_strand_id
1 'polypeptide(L)'
;GIQLNAFGDCLLPACTYRDLHGSAFHYKWAHAARSQNTVLVNGVNPLMHAATATGRILDARLTPDWDYVRGEGTAAYTGAVTRAERAVLFIKPDLVVLYDDFAAPAPATFQFMLHGLSAFTLDEAAQTLRLTQKNASLAVRYFAPQPLAFTQTDGFTPPPKMRNGRSPFPNQWHVEAAMRRPVMTSDTLTLLIPARAGKEEPWQAERIDSPTACGLRFTRGGKTLRIVFRKHGVDAAEWDGVDEGPPSYESGCSSQG
;
A
#
# COMPACT_ATOMS: atom_id res chain seq x y z
N GLY A 1 -8.65 2.79 2.08
CA GLY A 1 -7.41 2.59 2.86
C GLY A 1 -7.28 1.16 3.33
N ILE A 2 -6.13 0.82 3.85
CA ILE A 2 -5.85 -0.47 4.49
C ILE A 2 -5.45 -0.25 5.95
N GLN A 3 -5.53 -1.32 6.73
CA GLN A 3 -4.96 -1.42 8.07
C GLN A 3 -4.24 -2.77 8.16
N LEU A 4 -3.05 -2.82 8.77
CA LEU A 4 -2.26 -4.03 8.88
C LEU A 4 -1.88 -4.29 10.34
N ASN A 5 -2.32 -5.42 10.86
CA ASN A 5 -1.93 -5.94 12.16
C ASN A 5 -1.24 -7.30 11.96
N ALA A 6 -0.12 -7.52 12.63
CA ALA A 6 0.58 -8.80 12.59
C ALA A 6 1.34 -9.04 13.88
N PHE A 7 1.44 -10.31 14.30
CA PHE A 7 2.20 -10.77 15.46
C PHE A 7 1.92 -10.00 16.76
N GLY A 8 0.68 -9.50 16.93
CA GLY A 8 0.25 -8.78 18.11
C GLY A 8 0.49 -7.25 18.07
N ASP A 9 1.07 -6.71 17.01
CA ASP A 9 1.29 -5.28 16.84
C ASP A 9 0.43 -4.72 15.69
N CYS A 10 0.04 -3.44 15.83
CA CYS A 10 -0.57 -2.66 14.76
C CYS A 10 0.54 -2.00 13.96
N LEU A 11 0.88 -2.54 12.78
CA LEU A 11 1.97 -2.08 11.94
C LEU A 11 1.58 -0.87 11.09
N LEU A 12 0.39 -0.90 10.48
CA LEU A 12 -0.15 0.21 9.71
C LEU A 12 -1.53 0.60 10.27
N PRO A 13 -1.59 1.48 11.27
CA PRO A 13 -2.87 1.95 11.82
C PRO A 13 -3.60 2.81 10.79
N ALA A 14 -4.93 2.75 10.79
CA ALA A 14 -5.74 3.84 10.31
C ALA A 14 -5.76 4.96 11.37
N CYS A 15 -6.26 6.15 11.04
CA CYS A 15 -6.48 7.17 12.05
C CYS A 15 -7.58 6.71 13.02
N THR A 16 -7.16 6.29 14.20
CA THR A 16 -8.06 5.81 15.25
C THR A 16 -8.33 6.89 16.30
N TYR A 17 -7.60 8.01 16.24
CA TYR A 17 -7.69 9.05 17.25
C TYR A 17 -8.72 10.09 16.91
N ARG A 18 -9.44 10.51 17.93
CA ARG A 18 -10.36 11.62 17.88
C ARG A 18 -10.26 12.41 19.19
N ASP A 19 -10.04 13.72 19.09
CA ASP A 19 -10.08 14.62 20.24
C ASP A 19 -11.51 15.02 20.58
N LEU A 20 -11.89 16.27 20.38
CA LEU A 20 -13.25 16.76 20.59
C LEU A 20 -14.02 16.75 19.26
N HIS A 21 -15.25 16.30 19.27
CA HIS A 21 -16.14 16.45 18.13
C HIS A 21 -16.22 17.92 17.70
N GLY A 22 -16.10 18.17 16.41
CA GLY A 22 -16.12 19.54 15.88
C GLY A 22 -14.79 20.30 15.97
N SER A 23 -13.72 19.70 16.50
CA SER A 23 -12.40 20.33 16.50
C SER A 23 -11.80 20.41 15.10
N ALA A 24 -10.81 21.27 14.92
CA ALA A 24 -10.07 21.35 13.66
C ALA A 24 -9.35 20.03 13.33
N PHE A 25 -8.77 19.34 14.33
CA PHE A 25 -8.19 18.04 14.19
C PHE A 25 -9.22 17.01 13.73
N HIS A 26 -10.39 16.98 14.37
CA HIS A 26 -11.47 16.06 14.03
C HIS A 26 -11.87 16.18 12.56
N TYR A 27 -12.11 17.40 12.05
CA TYR A 27 -12.57 17.59 10.67
C TYR A 27 -11.46 17.52 9.63
N LYS A 28 -10.28 18.12 9.92
CA LYS A 28 -9.23 18.30 8.89
C LYS A 28 -8.17 17.21 8.91
N TRP A 29 -8.11 16.40 10.00
CA TRP A 29 -7.21 15.28 10.09
C TRP A 29 -7.96 13.95 10.23
N ALA A 30 -8.68 13.72 11.32
CA ALA A 30 -9.24 12.40 11.63
C ALA A 30 -10.19 11.87 10.55
N HIS A 31 -10.92 12.73 9.87
CA HIS A 31 -11.80 12.37 8.76
C HIS A 31 -11.12 12.43 7.39
N ALA A 32 -9.94 12.99 7.30
CA ALA A 32 -9.28 13.18 6.02
C ALA A 32 -8.60 11.89 5.53
N ALA A 33 -8.58 11.67 4.22
CA ALA A 33 -7.89 10.53 3.63
C ALA A 33 -6.38 10.54 3.90
N ARG A 34 -5.79 11.74 4.11
CA ARG A 34 -4.38 11.86 4.48
C ARG A 34 -4.01 11.21 5.81
N SER A 35 -4.97 10.93 6.67
CA SER A 35 -4.79 10.20 7.93
C SER A 35 -4.97 8.69 7.77
N GLN A 36 -5.15 8.20 6.56
CA GLN A 36 -5.40 6.81 6.24
C GLN A 36 -4.30 6.26 5.31
N ASN A 37 -4.08 4.95 5.32
CA ASN A 37 -3.17 4.27 4.40
C ASN A 37 -3.82 4.16 3.01
N THR A 38 -3.76 5.24 2.25
CA THR A 38 -4.46 5.40 0.98
C THR A 38 -3.67 6.29 0.01
N VAL A 39 -4.27 6.65 -1.13
CA VAL A 39 -3.65 7.50 -2.14
C VAL A 39 -4.31 8.88 -2.12
N LEU A 40 -3.50 9.93 -2.14
CA LEU A 40 -3.92 11.29 -2.41
C LEU A 40 -3.55 11.67 -3.84
N VAL A 41 -4.25 12.65 -4.39
CA VAL A 41 -3.97 13.20 -5.71
C VAL A 41 -3.76 14.71 -5.58
N ASN A 42 -2.59 15.21 -6.00
CA ASN A 42 -2.19 16.62 -5.86
C ASN A 42 -2.26 17.13 -4.40
N GLY A 43 -2.03 16.27 -3.41
CA GLY A 43 -2.14 16.62 -1.99
C GLY A 43 -3.56 16.89 -1.49
N VAL A 44 -4.57 16.69 -2.33
CA VAL A 44 -5.97 16.96 -1.99
C VAL A 44 -6.63 15.70 -1.43
N ASN A 45 -7.40 15.87 -0.36
CA ASN A 45 -8.21 14.78 0.16
C ASN A 45 -9.41 14.53 -0.77
N PRO A 46 -9.78 13.26 -1.00
CA PRO A 46 -11.09 12.93 -1.55
C PRO A 46 -12.24 13.49 -0.71
N LEU A 47 -13.44 13.46 -1.26
CA LEU A 47 -14.66 13.89 -0.56
C LEU A 47 -14.79 13.21 0.81
N MET A 48 -15.07 14.02 1.81
CA MET A 48 -15.36 13.56 3.18
C MET A 48 -16.86 13.73 3.46
N HIS A 49 -17.47 12.74 4.10
CA HIS A 49 -18.88 12.78 4.54
C HIS A 49 -19.89 13.17 3.45
N ALA A 50 -19.63 12.78 2.20
CA ALA A 50 -20.53 13.04 1.09
C ALA A 50 -21.20 11.74 0.64
N ALA A 51 -22.50 11.76 0.47
CA ALA A 51 -23.25 10.62 -0.05
C ALA A 51 -22.83 10.22 -1.49
N THR A 52 -22.22 11.16 -2.22
CA THR A 52 -21.65 10.94 -3.55
C THR A 52 -20.26 10.31 -3.55
N ALA A 53 -19.60 10.23 -2.40
CA ALA A 53 -18.32 9.54 -2.25
C ALA A 53 -18.53 8.03 -2.18
N THR A 54 -19.03 7.46 -3.27
CA THR A 54 -19.33 6.03 -3.39
C THR A 54 -18.12 5.26 -3.90
N GLY A 55 -18.09 3.98 -3.56
CA GLY A 55 -17.16 2.99 -4.10
C GLY A 55 -17.85 1.63 -4.18
N ARG A 56 -17.23 0.70 -4.88
CA ARG A 56 -17.74 -0.66 -5.02
C ARG A 56 -16.61 -1.67 -5.08
N ILE A 57 -16.89 -2.89 -4.69
CA ILE A 57 -16.02 -4.04 -4.91
C ILE A 57 -16.25 -4.51 -6.35
N LEU A 58 -15.16 -4.61 -7.12
CA LEU A 58 -15.18 -5.06 -8.51
C LEU A 58 -14.99 -6.57 -8.63
N ASP A 59 -14.13 -7.15 -7.78
CA ASP A 59 -13.83 -8.57 -7.75
C ASP A 59 -13.34 -8.97 -6.35
N ALA A 60 -13.63 -10.22 -5.95
CA ALA A 60 -13.12 -10.78 -4.70
C ALA A 60 -12.99 -12.30 -4.82
N ARG A 61 -11.88 -12.85 -4.31
CA ARG A 61 -11.62 -14.30 -4.26
C ARG A 61 -10.98 -14.66 -2.93
N LEU A 62 -11.47 -15.70 -2.32
CA LEU A 62 -10.96 -16.23 -1.06
C LEU A 62 -10.53 -17.68 -1.30
N THR A 63 -9.28 -17.98 -0.98
CA THR A 63 -8.69 -19.31 -1.13
C THR A 63 -7.99 -19.75 0.17
N PRO A 64 -7.61 -21.02 0.32
CA PRO A 64 -6.80 -21.44 1.46
C PRO A 64 -5.45 -20.71 1.54
N ASP A 65 -4.82 -20.42 0.40
CA ASP A 65 -3.45 -19.93 0.32
C ASP A 65 -3.35 -18.42 0.14
N TRP A 66 -4.35 -17.79 -0.47
CA TRP A 66 -4.38 -16.34 -0.67
C TRP A 66 -5.82 -15.79 -0.77
N ASP A 67 -5.97 -14.53 -0.41
CA ASP A 67 -7.21 -13.77 -0.55
C ASP A 67 -6.97 -12.53 -1.41
N TYR A 68 -7.91 -12.22 -2.26
CA TYR A 68 -7.87 -11.09 -3.18
C TYR A 68 -9.14 -10.28 -3.12
N VAL A 69 -9.00 -8.96 -3.18
CA VAL A 69 -10.13 -8.04 -3.38
C VAL A 69 -9.68 -6.87 -4.24
N ARG A 70 -10.51 -6.48 -5.21
CA ARG A 70 -10.35 -5.27 -6.01
C ARG A 70 -11.55 -4.36 -5.82
N GLY A 71 -11.32 -3.11 -5.50
CA GLY A 71 -12.36 -2.09 -5.33
C GLY A 71 -12.03 -0.83 -6.09
N GLU A 72 -13.05 -0.04 -6.39
CA GLU A 72 -12.94 1.27 -7.00
C GLU A 72 -13.60 2.33 -6.12
N GLY A 73 -13.10 3.58 -6.20
CA GLY A 73 -13.57 4.71 -5.43
C GLY A 73 -13.44 6.02 -6.19
N THR A 74 -13.53 5.99 -7.51
CA THR A 74 -13.35 7.14 -8.41
C THR A 74 -14.23 8.32 -8.05
N ALA A 75 -15.49 8.08 -7.70
CA ALA A 75 -16.47 9.11 -7.36
C ALA A 75 -16.04 9.97 -6.15
N ALA A 76 -15.25 9.42 -5.24
CA ALA A 76 -14.77 10.16 -4.07
C ALA A 76 -13.75 11.26 -4.44
N TYR A 77 -13.08 11.18 -5.58
CA TYR A 77 -12.03 12.12 -6.01
C TYR A 77 -12.53 13.33 -6.80
N THR A 78 -13.85 13.49 -6.96
CA THR A 78 -14.48 14.71 -7.55
C THR A 78 -13.86 15.21 -8.87
N GLY A 79 -13.60 14.31 -9.81
CA GLY A 79 -13.02 14.66 -11.11
C GLY A 79 -11.50 14.87 -11.12
N ALA A 80 -10.82 14.77 -9.96
CA ALA A 80 -9.36 14.76 -9.91
C ALA A 80 -8.76 13.52 -10.58
N VAL A 81 -9.54 12.45 -10.65
CA VAL A 81 -9.19 11.21 -11.37
C VAL A 81 -10.35 10.74 -12.24
N THR A 82 -10.03 10.03 -13.30
CA THR A 82 -10.98 9.28 -14.14
C THR A 82 -11.03 7.81 -13.74
N ARG A 83 -10.06 7.34 -12.95
CA ARG A 83 -10.01 5.99 -12.37
C ARG A 83 -9.25 6.04 -11.04
N ALA A 84 -9.81 5.38 -10.02
CA ALA A 84 -9.16 5.12 -8.75
C ALA A 84 -9.52 3.70 -8.30
N GLU A 85 -8.66 2.75 -8.61
CA GLU A 85 -8.82 1.34 -8.27
C GLU A 85 -7.69 0.87 -7.36
N ARG A 86 -8.01 0.03 -6.39
CA ARG A 86 -7.03 -0.67 -5.55
C ARG A 86 -7.38 -2.14 -5.50
N ALA A 87 -6.41 -2.99 -5.80
CA ALA A 87 -6.45 -4.39 -5.46
C ALA A 87 -5.56 -4.67 -4.25
N VAL A 88 -6.01 -5.59 -3.40
CA VAL A 88 -5.27 -6.12 -2.26
C VAL A 88 -5.18 -7.62 -2.43
N LEU A 89 -3.98 -8.15 -2.47
CA LEU A 89 -3.71 -9.58 -2.48
C LEU A 89 -2.96 -9.94 -1.20
N PHE A 90 -3.55 -10.80 -0.39
CA PHE A 90 -2.93 -11.36 0.81
C PHE A 90 -2.52 -12.80 0.56
N ILE A 91 -1.24 -13.07 0.42
CA ILE A 91 -0.67 -14.40 0.33
C ILE A 91 -0.29 -14.84 1.73
N LYS A 92 -0.99 -15.86 2.20
CA LYS A 92 -0.90 -16.32 3.58
C LYS A 92 0.44 -17.01 3.85
N PRO A 93 1.04 -16.82 5.03
CA PRO A 93 0.47 -16.09 6.18
C PRO A 93 0.93 -14.63 6.29
N ASP A 94 1.88 -14.13 5.46
CA ASP A 94 2.63 -12.93 5.79
C ASP A 94 3.12 -12.10 4.60
N LEU A 95 2.43 -12.15 3.46
CA LEU A 95 2.77 -11.35 2.29
C LEU A 95 1.53 -10.63 1.77
N VAL A 96 1.59 -9.29 1.70
CA VAL A 96 0.52 -8.49 1.13
C VAL A 96 1.06 -7.68 -0.05
N VAL A 97 0.33 -7.66 -1.15
CA VAL A 97 0.62 -6.82 -2.30
C VAL A 97 -0.58 -5.93 -2.58
N LEU A 98 -0.34 -4.63 -2.64
CA LEU A 98 -1.31 -3.66 -3.11
C LEU A 98 -1.01 -3.35 -4.56
N TYR A 99 -2.04 -3.26 -5.38
CA TYR A 99 -1.98 -2.71 -6.72
C TYR A 99 -2.91 -1.51 -6.82
N ASP A 100 -2.31 -0.34 -7.02
CA ASP A 100 -2.99 0.94 -7.16
C ASP A 100 -2.99 1.38 -8.62
N ASP A 101 -4.15 1.34 -9.27
CA ASP A 101 -4.35 1.74 -10.66
C ASP A 101 -5.17 3.02 -10.71
N PHE A 102 -4.50 4.12 -11.00
CA PHE A 102 -5.08 5.47 -11.05
C PHE A 102 -4.90 6.10 -12.43
N ALA A 103 -5.88 6.86 -12.86
CA ALA A 103 -5.78 7.73 -14.02
C ALA A 103 -6.40 9.10 -13.72
N ALA A 104 -5.76 10.16 -14.20
CA ALA A 104 -6.21 11.54 -14.04
C ALA A 104 -6.50 12.19 -15.41
N PRO A 105 -7.43 13.17 -15.51
CA PRO A 105 -7.74 13.87 -16.75
C PRO A 105 -6.63 14.83 -17.19
N ALA A 106 -5.72 15.18 -16.28
CA ALA A 106 -4.53 15.99 -16.52
C ALA A 106 -3.37 15.44 -15.67
N PRO A 107 -2.10 15.78 -16.01
CA PRO A 107 -0.96 15.32 -15.19
C PRO A 107 -1.14 15.68 -13.71
N ALA A 108 -1.03 14.66 -12.84
CA ALA A 108 -1.25 14.76 -11.40
C ALA A 108 -0.13 14.07 -10.63
N THR A 109 0.13 14.52 -9.41
CA THR A 109 1.03 13.85 -8.47
C THR A 109 0.22 12.89 -7.62
N PHE A 110 0.57 11.60 -7.68
CA PHE A 110 -0.01 10.58 -6.82
C PHE A 110 0.89 10.38 -5.60
N GLN A 111 0.27 10.34 -4.40
CA GLN A 111 0.94 10.28 -3.11
C GLN A 111 0.37 9.11 -2.32
N PHE A 112 1.23 8.16 -1.98
CA PHE A 112 0.89 6.95 -1.23
C PHE A 112 1.18 7.20 0.24
N MET A 113 0.12 7.21 1.05
CA MET A 113 0.21 7.49 2.48
C MET A 113 0.32 6.21 3.27
N LEU A 114 1.30 6.13 4.17
CA LEU A 114 1.42 5.07 5.18
C LEU A 114 1.62 5.68 6.56
N HIS A 115 1.05 5.02 7.57
CA HIS A 115 1.07 5.46 8.95
C HIS A 115 1.66 4.38 9.84
N GLY A 116 2.38 4.77 10.87
CA GLY A 116 2.99 3.88 11.84
C GLY A 116 2.95 4.44 13.26
N LEU A 117 3.05 3.59 14.26
CA LEU A 117 3.20 4.01 15.66
C LEU A 117 4.67 4.24 16.06
N SER A 118 5.60 3.88 15.18
CA SER A 118 7.04 4.15 15.29
C SER A 118 7.53 4.77 13.98
N ALA A 119 8.70 5.40 14.00
CA ALA A 119 9.34 5.93 12.80
C ALA A 119 9.67 4.82 11.80
N PHE A 120 9.53 5.15 10.52
CA PHE A 120 10.04 4.30 9.45
C PHE A 120 11.51 4.65 9.17
N THR A 121 12.31 3.65 8.91
CA THR A 121 13.60 3.84 8.22
C THR A 121 13.32 3.91 6.73
N LEU A 122 13.75 5.00 6.09
CA LEU A 122 13.49 5.29 4.68
C LEU A 122 14.77 5.02 3.87
N ASP A 123 14.65 4.24 2.79
CA ASP A 123 15.69 4.07 1.77
C ASP A 123 15.08 4.43 0.41
N GLU A 124 15.27 5.68 0.02
CA GLU A 124 14.72 6.20 -1.22
C GLU A 124 15.37 5.60 -2.47
N ALA A 125 16.67 5.26 -2.39
CA ALA A 125 17.38 4.64 -3.51
C ALA A 125 16.85 3.23 -3.80
N ALA A 126 16.57 2.44 -2.77
CA ALA A 126 16.00 1.11 -2.89
C ALA A 126 14.47 1.12 -2.99
N GLN A 127 13.83 2.30 -2.86
CA GLN A 127 12.36 2.47 -2.81
C GLN A 127 11.73 1.62 -1.69
N THR A 128 12.39 1.55 -0.52
CA THR A 128 11.95 0.75 0.62
C THR A 128 11.75 1.56 1.89
N LEU A 129 10.83 1.09 2.72
CA LEU A 129 10.59 1.55 4.07
C LEU A 129 10.68 0.36 5.03
N ARG A 130 11.13 0.59 6.25
CA ARG A 130 11.10 -0.41 7.32
C ARG A 130 10.53 0.19 8.58
N LEU A 131 9.65 -0.56 9.24
CA LEU A 131 9.07 -0.23 10.53
C LEU A 131 9.35 -1.37 11.48
N THR A 132 9.78 -1.08 12.71
CA THR A 132 9.91 -2.08 13.77
C THR A 132 9.11 -1.63 14.99
N GLN A 133 8.30 -2.54 15.50
CA GLN A 133 7.53 -2.43 16.73
C GLN A 133 8.08 -3.43 17.76
N LYS A 134 7.35 -3.62 18.85
CA LYS A 134 7.79 -4.49 19.95
C LYS A 134 7.93 -5.96 19.52
N ASN A 135 6.93 -6.49 18.83
CA ASN A 135 6.85 -7.92 18.48
C ASN A 135 6.95 -8.16 16.98
N ALA A 136 6.74 -7.14 16.18
CA ALA A 136 6.66 -7.25 14.73
C ALA A 136 7.50 -6.17 14.02
N SER A 137 7.92 -6.50 12.80
CA SER A 137 8.49 -5.56 11.84
C SER A 137 7.71 -5.61 10.53
N LEU A 138 7.84 -4.56 9.72
CA LEU A 138 7.26 -4.45 8.40
C LEU A 138 8.33 -3.96 7.42
N ALA A 139 8.56 -4.72 6.36
CA ALA A 139 9.26 -4.22 5.18
C ALA A 139 8.22 -3.79 4.14
N VAL A 140 8.44 -2.61 3.55
CA VAL A 140 7.63 -2.07 2.46
C VAL A 140 8.53 -1.82 1.28
N ARG A 141 8.10 -2.17 0.05
CA ARG A 141 8.79 -1.77 -1.17
C ARG A 141 7.80 -1.32 -2.23
N TYR A 142 8.11 -0.18 -2.84
CA TYR A 142 7.33 0.37 -3.95
C TYR A 142 7.93 -0.01 -5.29
N PHE A 143 7.05 -0.30 -6.24
CA PHE A 143 7.34 -0.49 -7.66
C PHE A 143 6.39 0.42 -8.45
N ALA A 144 6.76 1.66 -8.60
CA ALA A 144 5.99 2.70 -9.29
C ALA A 144 6.56 2.95 -10.69
N PRO A 145 5.81 3.62 -11.60
CA PRO A 145 6.28 4.00 -12.93
C PRO A 145 7.51 4.91 -12.93
N GLN A 146 7.75 5.59 -11.81
CA GLN A 146 8.94 6.42 -11.57
C GLN A 146 9.35 6.33 -10.08
N PRO A 147 10.61 6.67 -9.74
CA PRO A 147 11.03 6.70 -8.34
C PRO A 147 10.18 7.68 -7.53
N LEU A 148 9.76 7.26 -6.35
CA LEU A 148 9.03 8.08 -5.38
C LEU A 148 10.01 8.86 -4.50
N ALA A 149 9.63 10.07 -4.11
CA ALA A 149 10.27 10.83 -3.06
C ALA A 149 9.58 10.51 -1.73
N PHE A 150 10.35 10.29 -0.68
CA PHE A 150 9.82 9.97 0.64
C PHE A 150 9.96 11.15 1.59
N THR A 151 8.87 11.50 2.27
CA THR A 151 8.89 12.41 3.41
C THR A 151 8.24 11.76 4.61
N GLN A 152 8.65 12.15 5.82
CA GLN A 152 8.12 11.60 7.06
C GLN A 152 7.97 12.68 8.11
N THR A 153 6.88 12.64 8.86
CA THR A 153 6.61 13.49 10.02
C THR A 153 5.91 12.69 11.12
N ASP A 154 6.03 13.12 12.36
CA ASP A 154 5.39 12.48 13.52
C ASP A 154 4.25 13.31 14.14
N GLY A 155 3.94 14.45 13.52
CA GLY A 155 2.93 15.38 13.99
C GLY A 155 1.61 15.29 13.24
N PHE A 156 0.59 15.87 13.84
CA PHE A 156 -0.74 16.01 13.24
C PHE A 156 -0.95 17.42 12.72
N THR A 157 -1.58 17.59 11.57
CA THR A 157 -1.88 18.90 10.99
C THR A 157 -3.35 18.99 10.56
N PRO A 158 -4.18 19.75 11.29
CA PRO A 158 -3.90 20.46 12.54
C PRO A 158 -3.69 19.52 13.73
N PRO A 159 -3.02 19.97 14.80
CA PRO A 159 -2.80 19.14 15.98
C PRO A 159 -4.12 18.92 16.77
N PRO A 160 -4.23 17.81 17.54
CA PRO A 160 -5.36 17.58 18.42
C PRO A 160 -5.41 18.62 19.53
N LYS A 161 -6.60 18.90 20.06
CA LYS A 161 -6.74 19.78 21.23
C LYS A 161 -6.03 19.16 22.43
N MET A 162 -5.17 19.96 23.03
CA MET A 162 -4.45 19.57 24.23
C MET A 162 -5.40 19.49 25.43
N ARG A 163 -5.23 18.47 26.26
CA ARG A 163 -5.83 18.40 27.58
C ARG A 163 -4.73 18.58 28.63
N ASN A 164 -4.87 19.56 29.50
CA ASN A 164 -3.90 19.87 30.57
C ASN A 164 -2.46 20.05 30.00
N GLY A 165 -2.33 20.74 28.85
CA GLY A 165 -1.04 20.99 28.21
C GLY A 165 -0.39 19.79 27.55
N ARG A 166 -1.08 18.66 27.45
CA ARG A 166 -0.57 17.44 26.80
C ARG A 166 -1.47 16.99 25.65
N SER A 167 -0.88 16.43 24.61
CA SER A 167 -1.63 15.73 23.60
C SER A 167 -2.37 14.54 24.24
N PRO A 168 -3.69 14.33 23.95
CA PRO A 168 -4.41 13.18 24.46
C PRO A 168 -3.95 11.86 23.81
N PHE A 169 -3.08 11.91 22.80
CA PHE A 169 -2.63 10.76 22.00
C PHE A 169 -1.12 10.75 21.85
N PRO A 170 -0.50 9.58 21.73
CA PRO A 170 0.87 9.46 21.25
C PRO A 170 0.97 10.00 19.81
N ASN A 171 2.14 10.48 19.43
CA ASN A 171 2.42 10.83 18.04
C ASN A 171 2.25 9.60 17.14
N GLN A 172 1.86 9.86 15.93
CA GLN A 172 1.73 8.87 14.88
C GLN A 172 2.62 9.31 13.73
N TRP A 173 3.43 8.39 13.22
CA TRP A 173 4.32 8.66 12.11
C TRP A 173 3.56 8.57 10.78
N HIS A 174 3.80 9.52 9.90
CA HIS A 174 3.15 9.66 8.61
C HIS A 174 4.21 9.70 7.52
N VAL A 175 4.20 8.72 6.64
CA VAL A 175 5.04 8.70 5.45
C VAL A 175 4.19 9.08 4.25
N GLU A 176 4.69 10.00 3.45
CA GLU A 176 4.19 10.28 2.11
C GLU A 176 5.25 9.81 1.11
N ALA A 177 4.88 8.85 0.26
CA ALA A 177 5.65 8.41 -0.88
C ALA A 177 5.05 9.04 -2.15
N ALA A 178 5.64 10.11 -2.66
CA ALA A 178 5.09 10.93 -3.72
C ALA A 178 5.81 10.73 -5.05
N MET A 179 5.08 10.72 -6.15
CA MET A 179 5.67 10.76 -7.48
C MET A 179 6.43 12.08 -7.67
N ARG A 180 7.65 12.01 -8.19
CA ARG A 180 8.53 13.17 -8.41
C ARG A 180 8.04 14.10 -9.51
N ARG A 181 7.32 13.56 -10.49
CA ARG A 181 6.76 14.30 -11.62
C ARG A 181 5.30 13.96 -11.79
N PRO A 182 4.44 14.93 -12.12
CA PRO A 182 3.06 14.67 -12.47
C PRO A 182 2.94 13.73 -13.68
N VAL A 183 1.98 12.80 -13.62
CA VAL A 183 1.69 11.81 -14.66
C VAL A 183 0.18 11.69 -14.88
N MET A 184 -0.23 11.19 -16.04
CA MET A 184 -1.65 10.93 -16.36
C MET A 184 -2.14 9.65 -15.69
N THR A 185 -1.25 8.66 -15.49
CA THR A 185 -1.59 7.34 -14.95
C THR A 185 -0.54 6.88 -13.95
N SER A 186 -0.99 6.08 -12.98
CA SER A 186 -0.15 5.39 -12.01
C SER A 186 -0.63 3.97 -11.85
N ASP A 187 0.24 3.01 -12.12
CA ASP A 187 0.07 1.59 -11.87
C ASP A 187 1.15 1.12 -10.87
N THR A 188 0.96 1.44 -9.62
CA THR A 188 1.94 1.24 -8.55
C THR A 188 1.65 -0.03 -7.76
N LEU A 189 2.68 -0.88 -7.59
CA LEU A 189 2.65 -2.03 -6.70
C LEU A 189 3.36 -1.66 -5.39
N THR A 190 2.73 -2.00 -4.26
CA THR A 190 3.31 -1.86 -2.92
C THR A 190 3.37 -3.23 -2.27
N LEU A 191 4.59 -3.70 -2.02
CA LEU A 191 4.85 -4.96 -1.35
C LEU A 191 4.97 -4.70 0.16
N LEU A 192 4.21 -5.44 0.97
CA LEU A 192 4.18 -5.35 2.43
C LEU A 192 4.52 -6.73 3.01
N ILE A 193 5.61 -6.82 3.78
CA ILE A 193 6.08 -8.08 4.38
C ILE A 193 6.20 -7.89 5.89
N PRO A 194 5.15 -8.25 6.65
CA PRO A 194 5.25 -8.32 8.09
C PRO A 194 6.06 -9.55 8.52
N ALA A 195 6.86 -9.38 9.57
CA ALA A 195 7.62 -10.46 10.20
C ALA A 195 7.60 -10.32 11.73
N ARG A 196 7.94 -11.36 12.46
CA ARG A 196 8.31 -11.21 13.87
C ARG A 196 9.59 -10.41 13.97
N ALA A 197 9.65 -9.46 14.89
CA ALA A 197 10.83 -8.60 15.05
C ALA A 197 12.10 -9.47 15.31
N GLY A 198 13.14 -9.23 14.53
CA GLY A 198 14.39 -10.00 14.56
C GLY A 198 14.31 -11.40 13.94
N LYS A 199 13.24 -11.69 13.19
CA LYS A 199 13.05 -12.95 12.44
C LYS A 199 12.74 -12.71 10.97
N GLU A 200 13.18 -11.56 10.44
CA GLU A 200 13.01 -11.19 9.05
C GLU A 200 13.84 -12.11 8.15
N GLU A 201 13.19 -12.72 7.19
CA GLU A 201 13.85 -13.55 6.18
C GLU A 201 14.26 -12.69 4.99
N PRO A 202 15.41 -12.97 4.35
CA PRO A 202 15.80 -12.31 3.11
C PRO A 202 14.84 -12.67 1.99
N TRP A 203 14.53 -11.68 1.16
CA TRP A 203 13.64 -11.82 0.02
C TRP A 203 14.12 -10.95 -1.16
N GLN A 204 13.67 -11.31 -2.34
CA GLN A 204 13.86 -10.53 -3.54
C GLN A 204 12.52 -10.33 -4.25
N ALA A 205 12.36 -9.19 -4.88
CA ALA A 205 11.20 -8.94 -5.72
C ALA A 205 11.59 -8.05 -6.90
N GLU A 206 11.05 -8.38 -8.06
CA GLU A 206 11.18 -7.59 -9.28
C GLU A 206 9.81 -7.39 -9.91
N ARG A 207 9.61 -6.22 -10.51
CA ARG A 207 8.39 -5.93 -11.25
C ARG A 207 8.40 -6.66 -12.59
N ILE A 208 7.27 -7.23 -12.96
CA ILE A 208 6.99 -7.82 -14.26
C ILE A 208 5.82 -7.10 -14.91
N ASP A 209 5.93 -6.82 -16.20
CA ASP A 209 4.90 -6.12 -16.97
C ASP A 209 4.60 -6.83 -18.27
N SER A 210 3.34 -6.77 -18.68
CA SER A 210 2.85 -7.16 -20.01
C SER A 210 1.86 -6.11 -20.52
N PRO A 211 1.40 -6.18 -21.76
CA PRO A 211 0.34 -5.30 -22.26
C PRO A 211 -0.95 -5.36 -21.43
N THR A 212 -1.29 -6.52 -20.87
CA THR A 212 -2.55 -6.80 -20.20
C THR A 212 -2.45 -6.88 -18.67
N ALA A 213 -1.23 -7.03 -18.13
CA ALA A 213 -1.02 -7.24 -16.71
C ALA A 213 0.28 -6.60 -16.20
N CYS A 214 0.34 -6.34 -14.90
CA CYS A 214 1.58 -6.07 -14.18
C CYS A 214 1.63 -6.91 -12.92
N GLY A 215 2.81 -7.05 -12.33
CA GLY A 215 2.94 -7.88 -11.14
C GLY A 215 4.34 -7.91 -10.59
N LEU A 216 4.60 -8.93 -9.77
CA LEU A 216 5.91 -9.17 -9.16
C LEU A 216 6.33 -10.62 -9.36
N ARG A 217 7.63 -10.82 -9.60
CA ARG A 217 8.32 -12.07 -9.29
C ARG A 217 8.91 -11.90 -7.89
N PHE A 218 8.43 -12.70 -6.95
CA PHE A 218 8.83 -12.64 -5.55
C PHE A 218 9.51 -13.94 -5.15
N THR A 219 10.69 -13.85 -4.51
CA THR A 219 11.46 -15.02 -4.06
C THR A 219 11.80 -14.88 -2.58
N ARG A 220 11.48 -15.90 -1.79
CA ARG A 220 11.83 -16.01 -0.36
C ARG A 220 11.97 -17.49 0.01
N GLY A 221 12.99 -17.84 0.81
CA GLY A 221 13.21 -19.21 1.27
C GLY A 221 13.35 -20.24 0.12
N GLY A 222 13.94 -19.86 -1.00
CA GLY A 222 14.10 -20.74 -2.17
C GLY A 222 12.82 -20.94 -3.02
N LYS A 223 11.69 -20.36 -2.61
CA LYS A 223 10.44 -20.40 -3.39
C LYS A 223 10.27 -19.11 -4.18
N THR A 224 9.81 -19.24 -5.43
CA THR A 224 9.48 -18.11 -6.30
C THR A 224 8.00 -18.12 -6.63
N LEU A 225 7.34 -16.98 -6.40
CA LEU A 225 5.94 -16.75 -6.74
C LEU A 225 5.89 -15.75 -7.90
N ARG A 226 4.99 -15.97 -8.83
CA ARG A 226 4.58 -15.00 -9.84
C ARG A 226 3.22 -14.43 -9.41
N ILE A 227 3.20 -13.15 -9.08
CA ILE A 227 2.02 -12.40 -8.63
C ILE A 227 1.57 -11.52 -9.78
N VAL A 228 0.30 -11.57 -10.16
CA VAL A 228 -0.22 -10.90 -11.35
C VAL A 228 -1.50 -10.14 -11.04
N PHE A 229 -1.59 -8.92 -11.58
CA PHE A 229 -2.79 -8.07 -11.56
C PHE A 229 -3.13 -7.64 -12.98
N ARG A 230 -4.38 -7.80 -13.38
CA ARG A 230 -4.88 -7.30 -14.67
C ARG A 230 -4.86 -5.77 -14.69
N LYS A 231 -4.44 -5.21 -15.81
CA LYS A 231 -4.59 -3.78 -16.07
C LYS A 231 -6.06 -3.43 -16.34
N HIS A 232 -6.43 -2.17 -16.18
CA HIS A 232 -7.78 -1.71 -16.43
C HIS A 232 -8.19 -1.97 -17.89
N GLY A 233 -9.46 -2.38 -18.10
CA GLY A 233 -10.00 -2.66 -19.43
C GLY A 233 -9.63 -4.02 -20.04
N VAL A 234 -8.88 -4.85 -19.32
CA VAL A 234 -8.55 -6.21 -19.75
C VAL A 234 -9.68 -7.16 -19.33
N ASP A 235 -10.02 -8.07 -20.24
CA ASP A 235 -11.14 -9.02 -20.09
C ASP A 235 -10.92 -9.96 -18.89
N ALA A 236 -12.01 -10.39 -18.27
CA ALA A 236 -12.01 -11.26 -17.09
C ALA A 236 -11.40 -12.66 -17.32
N ALA A 237 -11.13 -13.03 -18.56
CA ALA A 237 -10.44 -14.28 -18.92
C ALA A 237 -8.98 -14.32 -18.45
N GLU A 238 -8.33 -13.15 -18.26
CA GLU A 238 -7.01 -13.06 -17.62
C GLU A 238 -7.22 -12.86 -16.11
N TRP A 239 -6.63 -13.72 -15.32
CA TRP A 239 -6.89 -13.75 -13.88
C TRP A 239 -5.85 -12.94 -13.05
N ASP A 240 -6.31 -12.38 -11.96
CA ASP A 240 -5.47 -11.86 -10.89
C ASP A 240 -5.16 -12.99 -9.91
N GLY A 241 -3.93 -13.13 -9.45
CA GLY A 241 -3.59 -14.17 -8.49
C GLY A 241 -2.11 -14.49 -8.38
N VAL A 242 -1.84 -15.71 -7.96
CA VAL A 242 -0.50 -16.23 -7.68
C VAL A 242 -0.29 -17.53 -8.44
N ASP A 243 0.81 -17.57 -9.21
CA ASP A 243 1.35 -18.83 -9.76
C ASP A 243 2.62 -19.21 -9.00
N GLU A 244 2.73 -20.45 -8.60
CA GLU A 244 4.03 -21.02 -8.27
C GLU A 244 4.79 -21.24 -9.59
N GLY A 245 5.96 -20.60 -9.74
CA GLY A 245 6.82 -20.84 -10.90
C GLY A 245 7.19 -22.32 -10.97
N PRO A 246 7.54 -22.84 -12.18
CA PRO A 246 7.99 -24.22 -12.31
C PRO A 246 9.14 -24.46 -11.32
N PRO A 247 9.18 -25.63 -10.67
CA PRO A 247 10.28 -25.98 -9.80
C PRO A 247 11.59 -25.77 -10.55
N SER A 248 12.56 -25.11 -9.95
CA SER A 248 13.89 -24.95 -10.49
C SER A 248 14.47 -26.36 -10.67
N TYR A 249 14.46 -26.87 -11.89
CA TYR A 249 15.26 -28.04 -12.24
C TYR A 249 16.72 -27.62 -12.12
N GLU A 250 17.36 -27.97 -11.02
CA GLU A 250 18.80 -28.06 -10.99
C GLU A 250 19.17 -29.13 -12.02
N SER A 251 19.73 -28.69 -13.12
CA SER A 251 20.36 -29.56 -14.09
C SER A 251 21.63 -30.14 -13.45
N GLY A 252 21.44 -31.17 -12.63
CA GLY A 252 22.51 -32.04 -12.18
C GLY A 252 23.01 -32.86 -13.34
N CYS A 253 23.83 -32.27 -14.21
CA CYS A 253 24.63 -32.97 -15.18
C CYS A 253 25.82 -33.60 -14.45
N SER A 254 25.64 -34.77 -13.86
CA SER A 254 26.75 -35.63 -13.47
C SER A 254 27.23 -36.34 -14.73
N SER A 255 28.23 -35.78 -15.39
CA SER A 255 29.09 -36.52 -16.30
C SER A 255 29.91 -37.55 -15.50
N GLN A 256 29.50 -38.79 -15.50
CA GLN A 256 30.42 -39.88 -15.28
C GLN A 256 30.64 -40.58 -16.66
N GLY A 257 31.84 -40.37 -17.18
CA GLY A 257 32.42 -41.15 -18.24
C GLY A 257 33.27 -42.26 -17.67
#